data_5fdc1a742fdca0f521fb1df4f4219d2e
#
_entry.id   5fdc1a742fdca0f521fb1df4f4219d2e
#
_cell.length_a   1.000
_cell.length_b   1.000
_cell.length_c   1.000
_cell.angle_alpha   90.00
_cell.angle_beta   90.00
_cell.angle_gamma   90.00
#
_symmetry.space_group_name_H-M   'P 1'
#
loop_
_entity.id
_entity.type
_entity.pdbx_description
1 polymer ?
#
loop_
_entity_poly.entity_id
_entity_poly.type
_entity_poly.pdbx_seq_one_letter_code
_entity_poly.pdbx_strand_id
1 'polypeptide(L)'
;MKKLLLLTLLCAGLFSFDVNAKKTDNRYFEMRIYYCHPGRLDALIQRFTNHTTKIFEKHGMTNVGYWIPTNNTENALYYILAYPSKADRDSSWKHFSSDPEWKTVSKKSEETGKIVAKVTSVFMNATDFSPKIKPSGGPVDQVFELRTYSQLPGRNPAILARFKDHTMKIFKNHDIKNIAYFTTIEKDPAVQSKLVYLVAHPSEEAAKANWSAFGADPKWKQVSTDSEKDGKIIEKIESIFMTPTTFSTIR
;
A
#
# COMPACT_ATOMS: atom_id res chain seq x y z
N MET A 1 -72.34 25.12 -24.26
CA MET A 1 -70.96 24.85 -24.76
C MET A 1 -69.99 24.76 -23.56
N LYS A 2 -69.70 23.50 -23.10
CA LYS A 2 -68.85 23.25 -21.95
C LYS A 2 -67.42 23.00 -22.48
N LYS A 3 -66.43 23.87 -22.13
CA LYS A 3 -65.03 23.67 -22.45
C LYS A 3 -64.42 22.74 -21.42
N LEU A 4 -63.96 21.59 -21.86
CA LEU A 4 -63.23 20.61 -21.06
C LEU A 4 -61.77 21.02 -21.05
N LEU A 5 -61.22 21.36 -19.88
CA LEU A 5 -59.81 21.69 -19.67
C LEU A 5 -59.09 20.37 -19.34
N LEU A 6 -58.19 19.93 -20.25
CA LEU A 6 -57.37 18.75 -20.07
C LEU A 6 -56.09 19.16 -19.32
N LEU A 7 -55.96 18.76 -18.07
CA LEU A 7 -54.78 18.99 -17.23
C LEU A 7 -53.79 17.83 -17.44
N THR A 8 -52.72 18.06 -18.20
CA THR A 8 -51.63 17.09 -18.36
C THR A 8 -50.67 17.18 -17.18
N LEU A 9 -50.69 16.16 -16.33
CA LEU A 9 -49.75 16.02 -15.20
C LEU A 9 -48.41 15.52 -15.75
N LEU A 10 -47.40 16.37 -15.77
CA LEU A 10 -46.02 16.03 -16.14
C LEU A 10 -45.32 15.45 -14.91
N CYS A 11 -45.28 14.12 -14.78
CA CYS A 11 -44.49 13.43 -13.77
C CYS A 11 -43.00 13.54 -14.14
N ALA A 12 -42.30 14.53 -13.58
CA ALA A 12 -40.83 14.57 -13.60
C ALA A 12 -40.28 13.48 -12.65
N GLY A 13 -39.95 12.33 -13.20
CA GLY A 13 -39.21 11.30 -12.48
C GLY A 13 -37.81 11.80 -12.10
N LEU A 14 -37.61 12.08 -10.82
CA LEU A 14 -36.28 12.31 -10.24
C LEU A 14 -35.52 10.99 -10.27
N PHE A 15 -34.70 10.78 -11.31
CA PHE A 15 -33.70 9.73 -11.29
C PHE A 15 -32.58 10.18 -10.34
N SER A 16 -32.65 9.73 -9.10
CA SER A 16 -31.52 9.78 -8.17
C SER A 16 -30.45 8.82 -8.69
N PHE A 17 -29.43 9.34 -9.36
CA PHE A 17 -28.21 8.60 -9.61
C PHE A 17 -27.51 8.45 -8.27
N ASP A 18 -27.66 7.29 -7.62
CA ASP A 18 -26.79 6.87 -6.54
C ASP A 18 -25.38 6.66 -7.14
N VAL A 19 -24.60 7.73 -7.21
CA VAL A 19 -23.17 7.65 -7.46
C VAL A 19 -22.56 7.05 -6.21
N ASN A 20 -22.47 5.74 -6.18
CA ASN A 20 -21.74 4.99 -5.15
C ASN A 20 -20.22 5.27 -5.32
N ALA A 21 -19.83 6.50 -5.03
CA ALA A 21 -18.43 6.93 -5.06
C ALA A 21 -17.67 6.06 -4.05
N LYS A 22 -16.77 5.24 -4.55
CA LYS A 22 -15.89 4.40 -3.72
C LYS A 22 -15.19 5.31 -2.70
N LYS A 23 -15.52 5.16 -1.41
CA LYS A 23 -14.94 5.99 -0.35
C LYS A 23 -13.44 5.74 -0.27
N THR A 24 -12.65 6.79 -0.51
CA THR A 24 -11.19 6.77 -0.36
C THR A 24 -10.82 6.42 1.07
N ASP A 25 -9.77 5.64 1.26
CA ASP A 25 -9.22 5.35 2.59
C ASP A 25 -8.38 6.55 3.06
N ASN A 26 -8.95 7.38 3.92
CA ASN A 26 -8.36 8.62 4.39
C ASN A 26 -7.41 8.43 5.59
N ARG A 27 -7.09 7.19 5.97
CA ARG A 27 -6.12 6.94 7.02
C ARG A 27 -4.73 7.43 6.62
N TYR A 28 -3.94 7.80 7.61
CA TYR A 28 -2.53 8.10 7.46
C TYR A 28 -1.73 6.79 7.53
N PHE A 29 -0.90 6.52 6.55
CA PHE A 29 -0.12 5.29 6.47
C PHE A 29 1.36 5.56 6.70
N GLU A 30 2.02 4.61 7.37
CA GLU A 30 3.47 4.60 7.55
C GLU A 30 4.01 3.23 7.18
N MET A 31 4.81 3.16 6.11
CA MET A 31 5.62 1.99 5.83
C MET A 31 6.94 2.12 6.59
N ARG A 32 7.30 1.10 7.35
CA ARG A 32 8.56 1.04 8.08
C ARG A 32 9.38 -0.14 7.59
N ILE A 33 10.67 0.10 7.46
CA ILE A 33 11.65 -0.92 7.10
C ILE A 33 12.63 -1.01 8.26
N TYR A 34 12.66 -2.17 8.91
CA TYR A 34 13.61 -2.46 9.97
C TYR A 34 14.75 -3.29 9.42
N TYR A 35 15.93 -2.77 9.44
CA TYR A 35 17.17 -3.46 9.08
C TYR A 35 17.79 -4.02 10.35
N CYS A 36 17.92 -5.34 10.44
CA CYS A 36 18.48 -6.01 11.62
C CYS A 36 19.99 -6.14 11.54
N HIS A 37 20.63 -6.22 12.69
CA HIS A 37 22.00 -6.72 12.76
C HIS A 37 22.08 -8.16 12.24
N PRO A 38 23.25 -8.62 11.72
CA PRO A 38 23.41 -9.99 11.24
C PRO A 38 22.91 -11.03 12.24
N GLY A 39 22.09 -11.99 11.77
CA GLY A 39 21.50 -13.07 12.60
C GLY A 39 20.40 -12.64 13.59
N ARG A 40 19.92 -11.37 13.53
CA ARG A 40 18.92 -10.88 14.50
C ARG A 40 17.49 -10.78 13.95
N LEU A 41 17.26 -11.13 12.69
CA LEU A 41 15.93 -11.06 12.07
C LEU A 41 14.92 -11.99 12.78
N ASP A 42 15.30 -13.22 13.10
CA ASP A 42 14.40 -14.17 13.79
C ASP A 42 13.97 -13.65 15.17
N ALA A 43 14.88 -13.03 15.91
CA ALA A 43 14.55 -12.40 17.18
C ALA A 43 13.57 -11.21 17.00
N LEU A 44 13.68 -10.46 15.91
CA LEU A 44 12.72 -9.43 15.54
C LEU A 44 11.34 -10.04 15.25
N ILE A 45 11.29 -11.08 14.41
CA ILE A 45 10.05 -11.78 14.03
C ILE A 45 9.36 -12.34 15.28
N GLN A 46 10.08 -13.00 16.17
CA GLN A 46 9.52 -13.51 17.43
C GLN A 46 8.97 -12.38 18.31
N ARG A 47 9.68 -11.26 18.42
CA ARG A 47 9.21 -10.10 19.18
C ARG A 47 7.91 -9.51 18.60
N PHE A 48 7.79 -9.44 17.27
CA PHE A 48 6.57 -8.99 16.61
C PHE A 48 5.42 -9.97 16.80
N THR A 49 5.66 -11.26 16.57
CA THR A 49 4.65 -12.33 16.72
C THR A 49 4.07 -12.38 18.13
N ASN A 50 4.93 -12.32 19.15
CA ASN A 50 4.51 -12.57 20.51
C ASN A 50 3.98 -11.32 21.22
N HIS A 51 4.47 -10.11 20.85
CA HIS A 51 4.24 -8.90 21.62
C HIS A 51 3.93 -7.66 20.77
N THR A 52 4.82 -7.28 19.83
CA THR A 52 4.81 -5.92 19.26
C THR A 52 3.51 -5.58 18.55
N THR A 53 2.93 -6.50 17.78
CA THR A 53 1.68 -6.26 17.05
C THR A 53 0.51 -5.95 17.99
N LYS A 54 0.42 -6.65 19.12
CA LYS A 54 -0.62 -6.43 20.14
C LYS A 54 -0.42 -5.09 20.88
N ILE A 55 0.84 -4.74 21.17
CA ILE A 55 1.15 -3.46 21.83
C ILE A 55 0.89 -2.30 20.85
N PHE A 56 1.11 -2.47 19.54
CA PHE A 56 0.72 -1.49 18.54
C PHE A 56 -0.80 -1.24 18.56
N GLU A 57 -1.61 -2.30 18.56
CA GLU A 57 -3.09 -2.18 18.64
C GLU A 57 -3.55 -1.51 19.92
N LYS A 58 -2.94 -1.84 21.06
CA LYS A 58 -3.19 -1.20 22.36
C LYS A 58 -3.02 0.33 22.30
N HIS A 59 -2.10 0.80 21.46
CA HIS A 59 -1.82 2.22 21.27
C HIS A 59 -2.47 2.82 20.00
N GLY A 60 -3.50 2.19 19.45
CA GLY A 60 -4.29 2.74 18.35
C GLY A 60 -3.63 2.66 16.98
N MET A 61 -2.56 1.88 16.83
CA MET A 61 -1.94 1.61 15.54
C MET A 61 -2.65 0.44 14.86
N THR A 62 -3.08 0.60 13.62
CA THR A 62 -3.67 -0.50 12.85
C THR A 62 -2.58 -1.27 12.11
N ASN A 63 -2.44 -2.56 12.41
CA ASN A 63 -1.56 -3.46 11.67
C ASN A 63 -2.13 -3.72 10.26
N VAL A 64 -1.44 -3.28 9.20
CA VAL A 64 -1.87 -3.46 7.80
C VAL A 64 -1.24 -4.70 7.18
N GLY A 65 0.06 -4.89 7.36
CA GLY A 65 0.75 -6.08 6.86
C GLY A 65 2.25 -6.05 7.15
N TYR A 66 2.86 -7.25 7.07
CA TYR A 66 4.25 -7.51 7.43
C TYR A 66 4.86 -8.52 6.47
N TRP A 67 5.99 -8.15 5.87
CA TRP A 67 6.62 -8.95 4.82
C TRP A 67 8.14 -9.00 4.97
N ILE A 68 8.71 -10.12 4.53
CA ILE A 68 10.16 -10.34 4.46
C ILE A 68 10.54 -10.43 2.98
N PRO A 69 11.54 -9.65 2.49
CA PRO A 69 12.04 -9.80 1.14
C PRO A 69 12.45 -11.24 0.82
N THR A 70 12.13 -11.76 -0.35
CA THR A 70 12.54 -13.10 -0.78
C THR A 70 14.05 -13.20 -0.96
N ASN A 71 14.68 -12.11 -1.44
CA ASN A 71 16.13 -11.92 -1.42
C ASN A 71 16.49 -10.92 -0.32
N ASN A 72 16.60 -11.38 0.93
CA ASN A 72 16.76 -10.54 2.12
C ASN A 72 18.23 -10.38 2.56
N THR A 73 19.08 -9.84 1.70
CA THR A 73 20.50 -9.60 1.98
C THR A 73 20.73 -8.56 3.09
N GLU A 74 19.74 -7.69 3.35
CA GLU A 74 19.81 -6.64 4.35
C GLU A 74 19.21 -7.03 5.70
N ASN A 75 18.75 -8.28 5.89
CA ASN A 75 18.03 -8.76 7.08
C ASN A 75 16.85 -7.84 7.45
N ALA A 76 16.03 -7.48 6.47
CA ALA A 76 14.99 -6.47 6.62
C ALA A 76 13.61 -7.09 6.87
N LEU A 77 12.80 -6.39 7.67
CA LEU A 77 11.37 -6.57 7.80
C LEU A 77 10.67 -5.31 7.30
N TYR A 78 9.77 -5.47 6.33
CA TYR A 78 8.89 -4.41 5.81
C TYR A 78 7.53 -4.52 6.46
N TYR A 79 6.97 -3.42 6.92
CA TYR A 79 5.60 -3.43 7.43
C TYR A 79 4.90 -2.08 7.23
N ILE A 80 3.58 -2.14 7.18
CA ILE A 80 2.73 -0.94 7.03
C ILE A 80 1.79 -0.87 8.22
N LEU A 81 1.75 0.31 8.85
CA LEU A 81 0.77 0.69 9.86
C LEU A 81 -0.16 1.76 9.30
N ALA A 82 -1.38 1.81 9.82
CA ALA A 82 -2.31 2.88 9.53
C ALA A 82 -2.83 3.54 10.81
N TYR A 83 -3.15 4.83 10.70
CA TYR A 83 -3.62 5.67 11.80
C TYR A 83 -4.77 6.55 11.30
N PRO A 84 -5.70 7.00 12.16
CA PRO A 84 -6.75 7.93 11.76
C PRO A 84 -6.18 9.21 11.14
N SER A 85 -5.09 9.75 11.69
CA SER A 85 -4.40 10.96 11.22
C SER A 85 -2.90 10.94 11.55
N LYS A 86 -2.15 11.92 11.04
CA LYS A 86 -0.76 12.16 11.45
C LYS A 86 -0.63 12.46 12.95
N ALA A 87 -1.56 13.23 13.52
CA ALA A 87 -1.54 13.55 14.95
C ALA A 87 -1.74 12.28 15.80
N ASP A 88 -2.67 11.40 15.40
CA ASP A 88 -2.87 10.11 16.07
C ASP A 88 -1.62 9.23 15.96
N ARG A 89 -0.96 9.22 14.80
CA ARG A 89 0.31 8.52 14.62
C ARG A 89 1.36 9.00 15.62
N ASP A 90 1.56 10.30 15.73
CA ASP A 90 2.59 10.88 16.62
C ASP A 90 2.27 10.59 18.09
N SER A 91 0.99 10.67 18.49
CA SER A 91 0.52 10.29 19.83
C SER A 91 0.72 8.80 20.11
N SER A 92 0.35 7.92 19.17
CA SER A 92 0.49 6.47 19.30
C SER A 92 1.94 6.06 19.54
N TRP A 93 2.89 6.60 18.77
CA TRP A 93 4.32 6.31 18.96
C TRP A 93 4.86 6.84 20.30
N LYS A 94 4.40 8.00 20.76
CA LYS A 94 4.75 8.54 22.07
C LYS A 94 4.29 7.60 23.19
N HIS A 95 3.04 7.16 23.17
CA HIS A 95 2.50 6.23 24.15
C HIS A 95 3.16 4.85 24.08
N PHE A 96 3.35 4.29 22.89
CA PHE A 96 4.06 3.04 22.69
C PHE A 96 5.47 3.08 23.27
N SER A 97 6.26 4.12 22.99
CA SER A 97 7.65 4.22 23.45
C SER A 97 7.76 4.38 24.98
N SER A 98 6.72 4.90 25.62
CA SER A 98 6.67 5.06 27.08
C SER A 98 6.06 3.85 27.79
N ASP A 99 5.41 2.93 27.09
CA ASP A 99 4.72 1.77 27.65
C ASP A 99 5.66 0.85 28.45
N PRO A 100 5.38 0.55 29.73
CA PRO A 100 6.20 -0.34 30.54
C PRO A 100 6.31 -1.75 29.98
N GLU A 101 5.23 -2.28 29.38
CA GLU A 101 5.23 -3.59 28.74
C GLU A 101 6.21 -3.60 27.54
N TRP A 102 6.14 -2.60 26.67
CA TRP A 102 7.08 -2.45 25.57
C TRP A 102 8.53 -2.36 26.05
N LYS A 103 8.81 -1.55 27.07
CA LYS A 103 10.16 -1.41 27.63
C LYS A 103 10.71 -2.74 28.13
N THR A 104 9.88 -3.52 28.81
CA THR A 104 10.23 -4.86 29.32
C THR A 104 10.52 -5.83 28.16
N VAL A 105 9.62 -5.89 27.17
CA VAL A 105 9.77 -6.74 25.98
C VAL A 105 11.01 -6.37 25.18
N SER A 106 11.21 -5.08 24.92
CA SER A 106 12.37 -4.58 24.19
C SER A 106 13.67 -4.95 24.87
N LYS A 107 13.78 -4.66 26.19
CA LYS A 107 14.97 -4.99 26.99
C LYS A 107 15.27 -6.48 26.96
N LYS A 108 14.26 -7.34 27.22
CA LYS A 108 14.41 -8.79 27.24
C LYS A 108 14.85 -9.33 25.86
N SER A 109 14.26 -8.86 24.80
CA SER A 109 14.59 -9.32 23.43
C SER A 109 15.98 -8.91 22.96
N GLU A 110 16.59 -7.93 23.62
CA GLU A 110 17.92 -7.39 23.30
C GLU A 110 19.01 -7.75 24.32
N GLU A 111 18.75 -8.69 25.25
CA GLU A 111 19.75 -9.15 26.24
C GLU A 111 21.01 -9.74 25.58
N THR A 112 20.86 -10.38 24.41
CA THR A 112 21.96 -10.95 23.63
C THR A 112 22.49 -10.02 22.55
N GLY A 113 22.13 -8.74 22.60
CA GLY A 113 22.56 -7.69 21.65
C GLY A 113 21.39 -7.01 20.94
N LYS A 114 21.69 -5.86 20.37
CA LYS A 114 20.70 -5.06 19.62
C LYS A 114 20.13 -5.86 18.44
N ILE A 115 18.81 -5.70 18.22
CA ILE A 115 18.11 -6.36 17.10
C ILE A 115 18.14 -5.45 15.86
N VAL A 116 17.70 -4.20 16.00
CA VAL A 116 17.52 -3.28 14.88
C VAL A 116 18.70 -2.34 14.77
N ALA A 117 19.36 -2.35 13.62
CA ALA A 117 20.49 -1.48 13.29
C ALA A 117 20.02 -0.14 12.71
N LYS A 118 18.97 -0.15 11.87
CA LYS A 118 18.47 1.03 11.16
C LYS A 118 16.95 0.91 10.96
N VAL A 119 16.28 2.05 10.96
CA VAL A 119 14.85 2.16 10.61
C VAL A 119 14.69 3.21 9.51
N THR A 120 13.94 2.86 8.48
CA THR A 120 13.45 3.81 7.47
C THR A 120 11.93 3.91 7.60
N SER A 121 11.39 5.12 7.54
CA SER A 121 9.94 5.38 7.54
C SER A 121 9.56 6.13 6.26
N VAL A 122 8.51 5.65 5.60
CA VAL A 122 7.89 6.29 4.43
C VAL A 122 6.44 6.59 4.79
N PHE A 123 6.07 7.87 4.78
CA PHE A 123 4.71 8.30 5.04
C PHE A 123 3.90 8.36 3.77
N MET A 124 2.63 7.95 3.81
CA MET A 124 1.83 7.75 2.61
C MET A 124 0.35 8.06 2.85
N ASN A 125 -0.33 8.50 1.78
CA ASN A 125 -1.78 8.51 1.67
C ASN A 125 -2.23 7.46 0.65
N ALA A 126 -3.35 6.79 0.91
CA ALA A 126 -3.93 5.93 -0.11
C ALA A 126 -4.46 6.78 -1.29
N THR A 127 -4.28 6.28 -2.51
CA THR A 127 -4.88 6.90 -3.70
C THR A 127 -6.41 6.69 -3.70
N ASP A 128 -7.14 7.55 -4.39
CA ASP A 128 -8.60 7.43 -4.54
C ASP A 128 -9.05 6.18 -5.31
N PHE A 129 -8.14 5.60 -6.08
CA PHE A 129 -8.36 4.35 -6.83
C PHE A 129 -7.85 3.10 -6.11
N SER A 130 -7.13 3.23 -4.99
CA SER A 130 -6.67 2.06 -4.23
C SER A 130 -7.82 1.10 -3.91
N PRO A 131 -7.63 -0.23 -4.00
CA PRO A 131 -8.54 -1.18 -3.37
C PRO A 131 -8.72 -0.86 -1.88
N LYS A 132 -9.82 -1.32 -1.27
CA LYS A 132 -10.02 -1.17 0.17
C LYS A 132 -8.93 -1.94 0.92
N ILE A 133 -8.13 -1.21 1.71
CA ILE A 133 -7.02 -1.76 2.50
C ILE A 133 -7.61 -2.35 3.78
N LYS A 134 -7.74 -3.68 3.81
CA LYS A 134 -8.32 -4.45 4.92
C LYS A 134 -7.58 -5.78 5.07
N PRO A 135 -7.65 -6.42 6.24
CA PRO A 135 -7.16 -7.77 6.39
C PRO A 135 -7.69 -8.70 5.29
N SER A 136 -6.83 -9.50 4.72
CA SER A 136 -7.17 -10.50 3.72
C SER A 136 -6.48 -11.81 4.09
N GLY A 137 -7.26 -12.79 4.50
CA GLY A 137 -6.74 -14.16 4.58
C GLY A 137 -6.40 -14.66 3.17
N GLY A 138 -5.24 -15.29 3.01
CA GLY A 138 -4.80 -15.88 1.76
C GLY A 138 -3.79 -16.98 2.04
N PRO A 139 -3.35 -17.74 1.02
CA PRO A 139 -2.24 -18.65 1.16
C PRO A 139 -1.00 -17.93 1.67
N VAL A 140 -0.25 -18.54 2.58
CA VAL A 140 1.01 -17.96 3.11
C VAL A 140 2.17 -18.03 2.11
N ASP A 141 2.00 -18.81 1.05
CA ASP A 141 2.93 -18.98 -0.05
C ASP A 141 2.76 -17.94 -1.19
N GLN A 142 1.74 -17.08 -1.08
CA GLN A 142 1.56 -15.98 -2.04
C GLN A 142 2.72 -14.98 -1.93
N VAL A 143 3.24 -14.55 -3.08
CA VAL A 143 4.31 -13.56 -3.17
C VAL A 143 3.74 -12.18 -3.41
N PHE A 144 4.21 -11.22 -2.64
CA PHE A 144 3.89 -9.80 -2.81
C PHE A 144 5.04 -9.09 -3.51
N GLU A 145 4.71 -8.13 -4.34
CA GLU A 145 5.69 -7.25 -4.96
C GLU A 145 5.37 -5.80 -4.58
N LEU A 146 6.30 -5.19 -3.84
CA LEU A 146 6.28 -3.75 -3.54
C LEU A 146 7.01 -3.02 -4.65
N ARG A 147 6.31 -2.09 -5.29
CA ARG A 147 6.88 -1.27 -6.37
C ARG A 147 6.81 0.21 -6.00
N THR A 148 7.93 0.90 -6.21
CA THR A 148 8.04 2.34 -6.03
C THR A 148 8.40 2.98 -7.36
N TYR A 149 7.55 3.89 -7.83
CA TYR A 149 7.77 4.65 -9.05
C TYR A 149 8.15 6.08 -8.71
N SER A 150 9.35 6.48 -9.09
CA SER A 150 9.76 7.89 -9.14
C SER A 150 9.45 8.44 -10.51
N GLN A 151 8.68 9.51 -10.56
CA GLN A 151 8.28 10.17 -11.81
C GLN A 151 9.22 11.32 -12.12
N LEU A 152 9.34 11.67 -13.40
CA LEU A 152 9.98 12.91 -13.81
C LEU A 152 9.20 14.13 -13.25
N PRO A 153 9.85 15.27 -13.02
CA PRO A 153 9.20 16.46 -12.45
C PRO A 153 7.89 16.83 -13.15
N GLY A 154 6.84 17.07 -12.37
CA GLY A 154 5.50 17.43 -12.86
C GLY A 154 4.69 16.26 -13.44
N ARG A 155 5.23 15.04 -13.52
CA ARG A 155 4.55 13.89 -14.15
C ARG A 155 3.71 13.03 -13.20
N ASN A 156 3.62 13.40 -11.90
CA ASN A 156 2.83 12.65 -10.92
C ASN A 156 1.32 12.55 -11.30
N PRO A 157 0.63 13.61 -11.74
CA PRO A 157 -0.76 13.48 -12.18
C PRO A 157 -0.94 12.48 -13.33
N ALA A 158 -0.01 12.46 -14.29
CA ALA A 158 -0.07 11.56 -15.45
C ALA A 158 0.05 10.08 -15.05
N ILE A 159 0.97 9.74 -14.12
CA ILE A 159 1.10 8.35 -13.66
C ILE A 159 -0.13 7.90 -12.88
N LEU A 160 -0.68 8.78 -12.01
CA LEU A 160 -1.89 8.44 -11.24
C LEU A 160 -3.09 8.21 -12.16
N ALA A 161 -3.31 9.08 -13.16
CA ALA A 161 -4.37 8.91 -14.16
C ALA A 161 -4.19 7.60 -14.94
N ARG A 162 -2.96 7.29 -15.43
CA ARG A 162 -2.66 6.05 -16.14
C ARG A 162 -3.00 4.80 -15.31
N PHE A 163 -2.68 4.81 -14.02
CA PHE A 163 -3.02 3.69 -13.12
C PHE A 163 -4.51 3.58 -12.87
N LYS A 164 -5.16 4.69 -12.54
CA LYS A 164 -6.59 4.76 -12.23
C LYS A 164 -7.45 4.31 -13.41
N ASP A 165 -7.18 4.84 -14.57
CA ASP A 165 -8.07 4.70 -15.73
C ASP A 165 -7.81 3.42 -16.52
N HIS A 166 -6.56 2.91 -16.47
CA HIS A 166 -6.13 1.80 -17.35
C HIS A 166 -5.36 0.70 -16.64
N THR A 167 -4.21 1.01 -16.01
CA THR A 167 -3.20 0.03 -15.61
C THR A 167 -3.76 -1.05 -14.68
N MET A 168 -4.51 -0.66 -13.66
CA MET A 168 -5.08 -1.62 -12.69
C MET A 168 -6.03 -2.62 -13.33
N LYS A 169 -6.79 -2.19 -14.35
CA LYS A 169 -7.69 -3.07 -15.09
C LYS A 169 -6.91 -4.07 -15.95
N ILE A 170 -5.82 -3.59 -16.58
CA ILE A 170 -4.96 -4.46 -17.40
C ILE A 170 -4.21 -5.44 -16.48
N PHE A 171 -3.70 -5.02 -15.33
CA PHE A 171 -3.11 -5.91 -14.31
C PHE A 171 -4.03 -7.08 -13.98
N LYS A 172 -5.31 -6.78 -13.70
CA LYS A 172 -6.30 -7.82 -13.40
C LYS A 172 -6.48 -8.85 -14.53
N ASN A 173 -6.34 -8.42 -15.79
CA ASN A 173 -6.45 -9.33 -16.95
C ASN A 173 -5.23 -10.24 -17.10
N HIS A 174 -4.13 -9.94 -16.42
CA HIS A 174 -2.88 -10.70 -16.41
C HIS A 174 -2.55 -11.30 -15.04
N ASP A 175 -3.57 -11.57 -14.21
CA ASP A 175 -3.43 -12.19 -12.89
C ASP A 175 -2.47 -11.46 -11.93
N ILE A 176 -2.25 -10.16 -12.17
CA ILE A 176 -1.54 -9.28 -11.25
C ILE A 176 -2.56 -8.72 -10.26
N LYS A 177 -2.61 -9.28 -9.05
CA LYS A 177 -3.61 -8.94 -8.03
C LYS A 177 -3.31 -7.58 -7.41
N ASN A 178 -4.17 -6.60 -7.64
CA ASN A 178 -4.06 -5.27 -7.03
C ASN A 178 -4.38 -5.33 -5.52
N ILE A 179 -3.44 -4.93 -4.65
CA ILE A 179 -3.58 -4.95 -3.19
C ILE A 179 -3.78 -3.55 -2.62
N ALA A 180 -2.83 -2.64 -2.83
CA ALA A 180 -2.89 -1.27 -2.30
C ALA A 180 -2.07 -0.30 -3.15
N TYR A 181 -2.50 0.97 -3.21
CA TYR A 181 -1.86 2.04 -3.96
C TYR A 181 -1.77 3.29 -3.11
N PHE A 182 -0.58 3.87 -3.03
CA PHE A 182 -0.28 5.04 -2.19
C PHE A 182 0.50 6.10 -2.96
N THR A 183 0.40 7.33 -2.50
CA THR A 183 1.37 8.38 -2.80
C THR A 183 2.18 8.70 -1.55
N THR A 184 3.49 8.89 -1.69
CA THR A 184 4.33 9.29 -0.57
C THR A 184 4.01 10.72 -0.12
N ILE A 185 4.24 10.98 1.17
CA ILE A 185 4.19 12.31 1.78
C ILE A 185 5.62 12.72 2.04
N GLU A 186 6.12 13.64 1.23
CA GLU A 186 7.49 14.12 1.34
C GLU A 186 7.60 15.20 2.43
N LYS A 187 8.74 15.27 3.10
CA LYS A 187 9.01 16.30 4.12
C LYS A 187 9.23 17.67 3.48
N ASP A 188 9.90 17.68 2.34
CA ASP A 188 10.14 18.88 1.54
C ASP A 188 9.05 18.99 0.46
N PRO A 189 8.23 20.05 0.46
CA PRO A 189 7.20 20.25 -0.55
C PRO A 189 7.75 20.38 -1.98
N ALA A 190 9.04 20.71 -2.16
CA ALA A 190 9.68 20.75 -3.46
C ALA A 190 9.97 19.34 -4.02
N VAL A 191 9.99 18.31 -3.18
CA VAL A 191 10.19 16.93 -3.60
C VAL A 191 8.86 16.33 -4.04
N GLN A 192 8.82 15.85 -5.29
CA GLN A 192 7.63 15.23 -5.84
C GLN A 192 7.32 13.90 -5.16
N SER A 193 6.04 13.70 -4.80
CA SER A 193 5.57 12.42 -4.25
C SER A 193 5.74 11.28 -5.25
N LYS A 194 6.03 10.08 -4.74
CA LYS A 194 6.18 8.84 -5.50
C LYS A 194 4.88 8.05 -5.47
N LEU A 195 4.64 7.25 -6.51
CA LEU A 195 3.62 6.21 -6.46
C LEU A 195 4.23 4.93 -5.86
N VAL A 196 3.67 4.47 -4.75
CA VAL A 196 4.03 3.21 -4.09
C VAL A 196 2.84 2.27 -4.16
N TYR A 197 3.06 1.04 -4.62
CA TYR A 197 1.96 0.08 -4.66
C TYR A 197 2.41 -1.34 -4.36
N LEU A 198 1.45 -2.11 -3.89
CA LEU A 198 1.59 -3.52 -3.56
C LEU A 198 0.68 -4.32 -4.47
N VAL A 199 1.25 -5.30 -5.16
CA VAL A 199 0.54 -6.32 -5.92
C VAL A 199 0.90 -7.70 -5.38
N ALA A 200 0.12 -8.72 -5.74
CA ALA A 200 0.41 -10.09 -5.32
C ALA A 200 0.30 -11.05 -6.50
N HIS A 201 1.07 -12.12 -6.41
CA HIS A 201 1.17 -13.20 -7.37
C HIS A 201 1.19 -14.55 -6.66
N PRO A 202 0.78 -15.65 -7.33
CA PRO A 202 0.89 -17.00 -6.75
C PRO A 202 2.33 -17.40 -6.40
N SER A 203 3.32 -17.00 -7.24
CA SER A 203 4.76 -17.24 -7.04
C SER A 203 5.59 -16.20 -7.81
N GLU A 204 6.91 -16.19 -7.61
CA GLU A 204 7.81 -15.34 -8.41
C GLU A 204 7.88 -15.77 -9.88
N GLU A 205 7.76 -17.06 -10.18
CA GLU A 205 7.68 -17.55 -11.56
C GLU A 205 6.40 -17.08 -12.25
N ALA A 206 5.26 -17.16 -11.52
CA ALA A 206 3.99 -16.60 -12.02
C ALA A 206 4.10 -15.09 -12.23
N ALA A 207 4.77 -14.35 -11.31
CA ALA A 207 5.00 -12.92 -11.46
C ALA A 207 5.77 -12.61 -12.77
N LYS A 208 6.85 -13.33 -13.05
CA LYS A 208 7.63 -13.15 -14.31
C LYS A 208 6.77 -13.37 -15.54
N ALA A 209 5.96 -14.44 -15.55
CA ALA A 209 5.04 -14.73 -16.64
C ALA A 209 3.98 -13.63 -16.82
N ASN A 210 3.36 -13.20 -15.72
CA ASN A 210 2.32 -12.17 -15.69
C ASN A 210 2.86 -10.81 -16.18
N TRP A 211 4.05 -10.41 -15.72
CA TRP A 211 4.71 -9.18 -16.17
C TRP A 211 5.10 -9.23 -17.64
N SER A 212 5.56 -10.39 -18.14
CA SER A 212 5.85 -10.60 -19.57
C SER A 212 4.59 -10.46 -20.41
N ALA A 213 3.50 -11.12 -20.01
CA ALA A 213 2.21 -11.04 -20.70
C ALA A 213 1.63 -9.62 -20.69
N PHE A 214 1.68 -8.94 -19.52
CA PHE A 214 1.29 -7.53 -19.41
C PHE A 214 2.11 -6.63 -20.33
N GLY A 215 3.43 -6.77 -20.38
CA GLY A 215 4.30 -5.98 -21.26
C GLY A 215 4.05 -6.22 -22.76
N ALA A 216 3.59 -7.40 -23.13
CA ALA A 216 3.24 -7.76 -24.50
C ALA A 216 1.82 -7.30 -24.92
N ASP A 217 0.95 -6.98 -23.96
CA ASP A 217 -0.46 -6.62 -24.20
C ASP A 217 -0.56 -5.38 -25.12
N PRO A 218 -1.24 -5.49 -26.29
CA PRO A 218 -1.42 -4.36 -27.20
C PRO A 218 -2.11 -3.16 -26.55
N LYS A 219 -3.05 -3.41 -25.64
CA LYS A 219 -3.76 -2.35 -24.92
C LYS A 219 -2.83 -1.61 -23.96
N TRP A 220 -1.95 -2.34 -23.27
CA TRP A 220 -0.92 -1.70 -22.43
C TRP A 220 0.02 -0.84 -23.27
N LYS A 221 0.50 -1.36 -24.41
CA LYS A 221 1.38 -0.62 -25.32
C LYS A 221 0.73 0.68 -25.78
N GLN A 222 -0.56 0.63 -26.17
CA GLN A 222 -1.31 1.83 -26.56
C GLN A 222 -1.41 2.83 -25.39
N VAL A 223 -1.83 2.38 -24.21
CA VAL A 223 -1.95 3.22 -23.00
C VAL A 223 -0.62 3.85 -22.61
N SER A 224 0.47 3.08 -22.66
CA SER A 224 1.81 3.60 -22.39
C SER A 224 2.20 4.70 -23.36
N THR A 225 2.03 4.47 -24.67
CA THR A 225 2.32 5.45 -25.73
C THR A 225 1.48 6.71 -25.56
N ASP A 226 0.16 6.58 -25.38
CA ASP A 226 -0.75 7.72 -25.27
C ASP A 226 -0.47 8.57 -24.04
N SER A 227 -0.14 7.93 -22.90
CA SER A 227 0.16 8.64 -21.66
C SER A 227 1.52 9.35 -21.68
N GLU A 228 2.42 8.97 -22.56
CA GLU A 228 3.77 9.53 -22.72
C GLU A 228 3.94 10.41 -23.96
N LYS A 229 2.84 10.73 -24.67
CA LYS A 229 2.88 11.62 -25.85
C LYS A 229 3.48 13.01 -25.55
N ASP A 230 3.30 13.51 -24.31
CA ASP A 230 3.85 14.77 -23.82
C ASP A 230 5.18 14.56 -23.05
N GLY A 231 5.87 13.46 -23.31
CA GLY A 231 7.15 13.09 -22.71
C GLY A 231 7.04 11.94 -21.70
N LYS A 232 8.18 11.36 -21.41
CA LYS A 232 8.33 10.23 -20.47
C LYS A 232 7.76 10.59 -19.08
N ILE A 233 7.09 9.62 -18.46
CA ILE A 233 6.51 9.81 -17.12
C ILE A 233 7.46 9.32 -16.03
N ILE A 234 8.05 8.16 -16.20
CA ILE A 234 8.78 7.44 -15.14
C ILE A 234 10.28 7.65 -15.29
N GLU A 235 10.92 8.09 -14.22
CA GLU A 235 12.37 8.18 -14.10
C GLU A 235 12.97 6.84 -13.65
N LYS A 236 12.45 6.28 -12.52
CA LYS A 236 12.97 5.07 -11.89
C LYS A 236 11.83 4.19 -11.38
N ILE A 237 12.02 2.89 -11.49
CA ILE A 237 11.18 1.86 -10.87
C ILE A 237 12.06 1.04 -9.92
N GLU A 238 11.60 0.89 -8.69
CA GLU A 238 12.15 -0.04 -7.71
C GLU A 238 11.12 -1.13 -7.44
N SER A 239 11.56 -2.38 -7.36
CA SER A 239 10.70 -3.53 -7.13
C SER A 239 11.36 -4.49 -6.13
N ILE A 240 10.57 -4.99 -5.17
CA ILE A 240 11.01 -5.92 -4.14
C ILE A 240 9.95 -7.01 -4.00
N PHE A 241 10.33 -8.27 -4.25
CA PHE A 241 9.51 -9.41 -3.93
C PHE A 241 9.62 -9.77 -2.45
N MET A 242 8.48 -10.10 -1.85
CA MET A 242 8.39 -10.35 -0.41
C MET A 242 7.36 -11.45 -0.12
N THR A 243 7.60 -12.22 0.94
CA THR A 243 6.63 -13.15 1.50
C THR A 243 5.99 -12.59 2.77
N PRO A 244 4.69 -12.83 3.02
CA PRO A 244 4.04 -12.38 4.24
C PRO A 244 4.55 -13.17 5.43
N THR A 245 4.69 -12.52 6.59
CA THR A 245 4.91 -13.22 7.85
C THR A 245 3.63 -13.92 8.30
N THR A 246 3.74 -14.89 9.21
CA THR A 246 2.59 -15.63 9.76
C THR A 246 1.60 -14.76 10.51
N PHE A 247 2.06 -13.62 11.05
CA PHE A 247 1.25 -12.63 11.75
C PHE A 247 0.81 -11.44 10.87
N SER A 248 1.13 -11.47 9.57
CA SER A 248 0.65 -10.45 8.64
C SER A 248 -0.86 -10.50 8.49
N THR A 249 -1.53 -9.34 8.51
CA THR A 249 -2.99 -9.25 8.31
C THR A 249 -3.37 -9.27 6.84
N ILE A 250 -2.46 -8.85 5.95
CA ILE A 250 -2.55 -9.03 4.49
C ILE A 250 -1.57 -10.13 4.10
N ARG A 251 -2.13 -11.25 3.63
CA ARG A 251 -1.40 -12.44 3.20
C ARG A 251 -2.20 -13.25 2.18
#